data_38803a6546cf722f3755440e07d3659d
#
_entry.id   38803a6546cf722f3755440e07d3659d
#
_cell.length_a   1.000
_cell.length_b   1.000
_cell.length_c   1.000
_cell.angle_alpha   90.00
_cell.angle_beta   90.00
_cell.angle_gamma   90.00
#
_symmetry.space_group_name_H-M   'P 1'
#
loop_
_entity.id
_entity.type
_entity.pdbx_description
1 polymer ?
#
loop_
_entity_poly.entity_id
_entity_poly.type
_entity_poly.pdbx_seq_one_letter_code
_entity_poly.pdbx_strand_id
1 'polypeptide(L)'
;FIGTSYFNYYQNSKNVKASEKFVQAGIYLSLNQQEKSKKIYKEIITSKNKFYSLLALNNIIDNDLEQNNEEVLELFNIVENTKIEKEQKNLVKLKKALFLIKISKDNEGEKLLNEIISDNSIWKEAAYEISNF
;
A
#
# COMPACT_ATOMS: atom_id res chain seq x y z
N PHE A 1 -28.50 8.83 15.57
CA PHE A 1 -27.89 9.98 16.20
C PHE A 1 -26.74 9.58 17.11
N ILE A 2 -27.08 8.83 18.15
CA ILE A 2 -26.08 8.28 19.07
C ILE A 2 -25.15 7.30 18.34
N GLY A 3 -25.68 6.51 17.42
CA GLY A 3 -24.92 5.57 16.62
C GLY A 3 -23.87 6.24 15.71
N THR A 4 -24.19 7.42 15.14
CA THR A 4 -23.26 8.18 14.31
C THR A 4 -22.10 8.73 15.14
N SER A 5 -22.38 9.27 16.33
CA SER A 5 -21.35 9.78 17.23
C SER A 5 -20.42 8.67 17.71
N TYR A 6 -20.97 7.51 18.05
CA TYR A 6 -20.20 6.33 18.47
C TYR A 6 -19.31 5.85 17.33
N PHE A 7 -19.85 5.78 16.10
CA PHE A 7 -19.09 5.36 14.92
C PHE A 7 -17.92 6.30 14.66
N ASN A 8 -18.13 7.61 14.73
CA ASN A 8 -17.07 8.60 14.54
C ASN A 8 -15.98 8.48 15.61
N TYR A 9 -16.36 8.28 16.85
CA TYR A 9 -15.42 8.05 17.95
C TYR A 9 -14.57 6.80 17.70
N TYR A 10 -15.22 5.71 17.28
CA TYR A 10 -14.54 4.45 16.99
C TYR A 10 -13.53 4.60 15.84
N GLN A 11 -13.89 5.28 14.76
CA GLN A 11 -13.00 5.54 13.63
C GLN A 11 -11.80 6.40 14.04
N ASN A 12 -12.04 7.44 14.82
CA ASN A 12 -10.97 8.30 15.32
C ASN A 12 -10.01 7.53 16.21
N SER A 13 -10.52 6.66 17.07
CA SER A 13 -9.70 5.81 17.94
C SER A 13 -8.81 4.88 17.13
N LYS A 14 -9.34 4.25 16.06
CA LYS A 14 -8.56 3.40 15.16
C LYS A 14 -7.46 4.19 14.45
N ASN A 15 -7.77 5.39 13.98
CA ASN A 15 -6.81 6.23 13.28
C ASN A 15 -5.69 6.70 14.20
N VAL A 16 -6.00 7.01 15.45
CA VAL A 16 -4.99 7.38 16.45
C VAL A 16 -4.05 6.20 16.69
N LYS A 17 -4.58 5.00 16.86
CA LYS A 17 -3.75 3.80 17.06
C LYS A 17 -2.88 3.51 15.83
N ALA A 18 -3.43 3.64 14.62
CA ALA A 18 -2.68 3.43 13.39
C ALA A 18 -1.57 4.47 13.24
N SER A 19 -1.86 5.73 13.57
CA SER A 19 -0.88 6.81 13.56
C SER A 19 0.27 6.53 14.53
N GLU A 20 -0.04 6.11 15.76
CA GLU A 20 0.96 5.78 16.76
C GLU A 20 1.84 4.62 16.29
N LYS A 21 1.25 3.57 15.75
CA LYS A 21 1.98 2.44 15.18
C LYS A 21 2.87 2.88 14.02
N PHE A 22 2.36 3.75 13.16
CA PHE A 22 3.13 4.24 12.02
C PHE A 22 4.37 5.00 12.49
N VAL A 23 4.23 5.88 13.47
CA VAL A 23 5.35 6.61 14.06
C VAL A 23 6.34 5.64 14.71
N GLN A 24 5.84 4.67 15.48
CA GLN A 24 6.68 3.67 16.14
C GLN A 24 7.48 2.86 15.13
N ALA A 25 6.85 2.43 14.04
CA ALA A 25 7.53 1.70 12.98
C ALA A 25 8.64 2.55 12.34
N GLY A 26 8.38 3.83 12.14
CA GLY A 26 9.38 4.77 11.60
C GLY A 26 10.56 4.96 12.54
N ILE A 27 10.32 4.99 13.85
CA ILE A 27 11.39 5.07 14.85
C ILE A 27 12.27 3.81 14.78
N TYR A 28 11.66 2.63 14.75
CA TYR A 28 12.43 1.37 14.62
C TYR A 28 13.24 1.36 13.32
N LEU A 29 12.66 1.85 12.24
CA LEU A 29 13.35 1.92 10.95
C LEU A 29 14.61 2.82 11.05
N SER A 30 14.47 3.98 11.67
CA SER A 30 15.60 4.91 11.83
C SER A 30 16.68 4.37 12.77
N LEU A 31 16.31 3.46 13.67
CA LEU A 31 17.25 2.76 14.55
C LEU A 31 17.83 1.50 13.92
N ASN A 32 17.54 1.27 12.64
CA ASN A 32 17.96 0.09 11.88
C ASN A 32 17.44 -1.23 12.48
N GLN A 33 16.30 -1.18 13.15
CA GLN A 33 15.60 -2.37 13.67
C GLN A 33 14.52 -2.77 12.68
N GLN A 34 14.95 -3.29 11.52
CA GLN A 34 14.09 -3.52 10.37
C GLN A 34 13.00 -4.55 10.62
N GLU A 35 13.28 -5.61 11.36
CA GLU A 35 12.29 -6.66 11.62
C GLU A 35 11.12 -6.13 12.48
N LYS A 36 11.41 -5.30 13.47
CA LYS A 36 10.38 -4.68 14.31
C LYS A 36 9.55 -3.70 13.49
N SER A 37 10.21 -2.90 12.66
CA SER A 37 9.56 -1.94 11.77
C SER A 37 8.61 -2.67 10.80
N LYS A 38 9.09 -3.69 10.13
CA LYS A 38 8.32 -4.51 9.19
C LYS A 38 7.06 -5.08 9.83
N LYS A 39 7.22 -5.66 11.03
CA LYS A 39 6.10 -6.26 11.74
C LYS A 39 4.98 -5.25 11.98
N ILE A 40 5.33 -4.05 12.44
CA ILE A 40 4.34 -3.01 12.75
C ILE A 40 3.68 -2.49 11.46
N TYR A 41 4.44 -2.26 10.40
CA TYR A 41 3.86 -1.85 9.12
C TYR A 41 2.89 -2.90 8.59
N LYS A 42 3.21 -4.18 8.70
CA LYS A 42 2.30 -5.26 8.30
C LYS A 42 1.02 -5.27 9.14
N GLU A 43 1.11 -5.01 10.43
CA GLU A 43 -0.06 -4.89 11.30
C GLU A 43 -0.98 -3.76 10.83
N ILE A 44 -0.42 -2.62 10.46
CA ILE A 44 -1.19 -1.49 9.92
C ILE A 44 -1.92 -1.90 8.64
N ILE A 45 -1.23 -2.58 7.73
CA ILE A 45 -1.81 -3.01 6.45
C ILE A 45 -2.94 -4.02 6.68
N THR A 46 -2.73 -5.02 7.54
CA THR A 46 -3.73 -6.05 7.80
C THR A 46 -4.95 -5.50 8.55
N SER A 47 -4.80 -4.40 9.26
CA SER A 47 -5.93 -3.70 9.90
C SER A 47 -6.83 -3.01 8.87
N LYS A 48 -6.37 -2.88 7.62
CA LYS A 48 -7.10 -2.24 6.52
C LYS A 48 -7.43 -0.77 6.81
N ASN A 49 -6.57 -0.08 7.56
CA ASN A 49 -6.73 1.35 7.79
C ASN A 49 -6.57 2.11 6.48
N LYS A 50 -7.58 2.88 6.10
CA LYS A 50 -7.60 3.56 4.80
C LYS A 50 -6.61 4.71 4.66
N PHE A 51 -6.12 5.25 5.78
CA PHE A 51 -5.17 6.38 5.75
C PHE A 51 -3.72 5.91 5.79
N TYR A 52 -3.41 4.88 6.57
CA TYR A 52 -2.02 4.49 6.84
C TYR A 52 -1.56 3.22 6.13
N SER A 53 -2.49 2.41 5.58
CA SER A 53 -2.09 1.16 4.93
C SER A 53 -1.21 1.38 3.70
N LEU A 54 -1.57 2.33 2.85
CA LEU A 54 -0.75 2.65 1.68
C LEU A 54 0.61 3.22 2.07
N LEU A 55 0.63 4.10 3.08
CA LEU A 55 1.89 4.68 3.58
C LEU A 55 2.79 3.60 4.16
N ALA A 56 2.21 2.64 4.91
CA ALA A 56 2.96 1.52 5.46
C ALA A 56 3.52 0.62 4.34
N LEU A 57 2.71 0.34 3.33
CA LEU A 57 3.16 -0.44 2.17
C LEU A 57 4.32 0.26 1.45
N ASN A 58 4.21 1.57 1.25
CA ASN A 58 5.28 2.35 0.63
C ASN A 58 6.60 2.21 1.41
N ASN A 59 6.53 2.28 2.73
CA ASN A 59 7.74 2.15 3.55
C ASN A 59 8.35 0.75 3.49
N ILE A 60 7.52 -0.29 3.43
CA ILE A 60 8.02 -1.66 3.25
C ILE A 60 8.76 -1.80 1.93
N ILE A 61 8.20 -1.26 0.86
CA ILE A 61 8.79 -1.37 -0.49
C ILE A 61 10.03 -0.49 -0.62
N ASP A 62 9.93 0.78 -0.23
CA ASP A 62 11.01 1.75 -0.41
C ASP A 62 12.25 1.39 0.40
N ASN A 63 12.07 0.74 1.55
CA ASN A 63 13.16 0.33 2.42
C ASN A 63 13.51 -1.15 2.33
N ASP A 64 12.90 -1.85 1.36
CA ASP A 64 13.16 -3.26 1.09
C ASP A 64 13.06 -4.12 2.36
N LEU A 65 12.00 -3.89 3.14
CA LEU A 65 11.83 -4.55 4.44
C LEU A 65 11.37 -5.99 4.32
N GLU A 66 10.70 -6.37 3.24
CA GLU A 66 10.21 -7.73 3.01
C GLU A 66 10.92 -8.35 1.82
N GLN A 67 11.61 -9.45 2.05
CA GLN A 67 12.39 -10.16 1.03
C GLN A 67 11.57 -11.20 0.26
N ASN A 68 10.45 -11.65 0.83
CA ASN A 68 9.60 -12.66 0.21
C ASN A 68 8.64 -11.99 -0.77
N ASN A 69 8.80 -12.26 -2.07
CA ASN A 69 8.01 -11.64 -3.12
C ASN A 69 6.51 -11.95 -2.99
N GLU A 70 6.17 -13.16 -2.58
CA GLU A 70 4.76 -13.55 -2.40
C GLU A 70 4.11 -12.74 -1.25
N GLU A 71 4.86 -12.51 -0.18
CA GLU A 71 4.41 -11.65 0.92
C GLU A 71 4.16 -10.21 0.45
N VAL A 72 5.06 -9.67 -0.36
CA VAL A 72 4.90 -8.32 -0.91
C VAL A 72 3.63 -8.25 -1.76
N LEU A 73 3.41 -9.24 -2.63
CA LEU A 73 2.22 -9.29 -3.48
C LEU A 73 0.95 -9.39 -2.66
N GLU A 74 0.96 -10.15 -1.57
CA GLU A 74 -0.17 -10.25 -0.67
C GLU A 74 -0.49 -8.90 -0.01
N LEU A 75 0.54 -8.16 0.40
CA LEU A 75 0.36 -6.83 0.97
C LEU A 75 -0.27 -5.87 -0.05
N PHE A 76 0.16 -5.92 -1.31
CA PHE A 76 -0.48 -5.16 -2.39
C PHE A 76 -1.97 -5.51 -2.51
N ASN A 77 -2.29 -6.79 -2.46
CA ASN A 77 -3.68 -7.25 -2.58
C ASN A 77 -4.55 -6.72 -1.43
N ILE A 78 -4.03 -6.73 -0.22
CA ILE A 78 -4.76 -6.22 0.95
C ILE A 78 -5.04 -4.72 0.78
N VAL A 79 -4.04 -3.95 0.37
CA VAL A 79 -4.20 -2.49 0.20
C VAL A 79 -5.19 -2.20 -0.94
N GLU A 80 -5.12 -2.92 -2.07
CA GLU A 80 -6.07 -2.75 -3.17
C GLU A 80 -7.52 -2.99 -2.73
N ASN A 81 -7.73 -3.93 -1.81
CA ASN A 81 -9.05 -4.29 -1.32
C ASN A 81 -9.49 -3.48 -0.10
N THR A 82 -8.68 -2.56 0.34
CA THR A 82 -9.04 -1.62 1.39
C THR A 82 -9.91 -0.51 0.78
N LYS A 83 -10.76 0.13 1.60
CA LYS A 83 -11.64 1.21 1.13
C LYS A 83 -10.83 2.48 0.89
N ILE A 84 -10.20 2.56 -0.27
CA ILE A 84 -9.47 3.74 -0.73
C ILE A 84 -10.11 4.24 -2.02
N GLU A 85 -9.78 5.49 -2.39
CA GLU A 85 -10.36 6.11 -3.58
C GLU A 85 -9.80 5.48 -4.87
N LYS A 86 -10.54 5.64 -5.96
CA LYS A 86 -10.21 5.07 -7.27
C LYS A 86 -8.77 5.36 -7.69
N GLU A 87 -8.35 6.62 -7.60
CA GLU A 87 -7.01 6.98 -8.07
C GLU A 87 -5.91 6.52 -7.13
N GLN A 88 -6.22 6.32 -5.85
CA GLN A 88 -5.30 5.66 -4.93
C GLN A 88 -5.14 4.18 -5.27
N LYS A 89 -6.24 3.51 -5.65
CA LYS A 89 -6.18 2.11 -6.13
C LYS A 89 -5.35 2.01 -7.40
N ASN A 90 -5.49 2.95 -8.31
CA ASN A 90 -4.71 2.97 -9.54
C ASN A 90 -3.22 3.21 -9.26
N LEU A 91 -2.91 4.05 -8.27
CA LEU A 91 -1.53 4.22 -7.84
C LEU A 91 -0.95 2.94 -7.26
N VAL A 92 -1.73 2.21 -6.45
CA VAL A 92 -1.32 0.90 -5.92
C VAL A 92 -1.07 -0.08 -7.05
N LYS A 93 -1.96 -0.12 -8.06
CA LYS A 93 -1.77 -0.96 -9.25
C LYS A 93 -0.49 -0.60 -10.01
N LEU A 94 -0.20 0.70 -10.15
CA LEU A 94 1.02 1.15 -10.82
C LEU A 94 2.26 0.66 -10.09
N LYS A 95 2.29 0.81 -8.78
CA LYS A 95 3.39 0.34 -7.94
C LYS A 95 3.53 -1.18 -7.98
N LYS A 96 2.41 -1.89 -7.97
CA LYS A 96 2.39 -3.35 -8.09
C LYS A 96 2.93 -3.80 -9.45
N ALA A 97 2.55 -3.10 -10.53
CA ALA A 97 3.06 -3.39 -11.87
C ALA A 97 4.57 -3.23 -11.93
N LEU A 98 5.11 -2.16 -11.36
CA LEU A 98 6.56 -1.95 -11.28
C LEU A 98 7.25 -3.07 -10.49
N PHE A 99 6.65 -3.48 -9.39
CA PHE A 99 7.19 -4.59 -8.59
C PHE A 99 7.19 -5.90 -9.38
N LEU A 100 6.08 -6.20 -10.07
CA LEU A 100 5.96 -7.40 -10.89
C LEU A 100 7.02 -7.44 -12.00
N ILE A 101 7.24 -6.32 -12.66
CA ILE A 101 8.29 -6.21 -13.68
C ILE A 101 9.67 -6.43 -13.06
N LYS A 102 9.91 -5.84 -11.89
CA LYS A 102 11.17 -6.01 -11.17
C LYS A 102 11.48 -7.48 -10.87
N ILE A 103 10.47 -8.28 -10.57
CA ILE A 103 10.64 -9.71 -10.27
C ILE A 103 10.43 -10.61 -11.49
N SER A 104 10.52 -10.02 -12.69
CA SER A 104 10.43 -10.70 -14.00
C SER A 104 9.07 -11.31 -14.30
N LYS A 105 8.00 -10.78 -13.72
CA LYS A 105 6.61 -11.13 -14.03
C LYS A 105 6.02 -10.07 -14.97
N ASP A 106 6.64 -9.87 -16.10
CA ASP A 106 6.35 -8.79 -17.05
C ASP A 106 4.92 -8.83 -17.57
N ASN A 107 4.41 -10.02 -17.91
CA ASN A 107 3.04 -10.16 -18.44
C ASN A 107 1.98 -9.72 -17.44
N GLU A 108 2.17 -10.07 -16.18
CA GLU A 108 1.24 -9.66 -15.11
C GLU A 108 1.34 -8.16 -14.87
N GLY A 109 2.54 -7.60 -14.92
CA GLY A 109 2.77 -6.17 -14.79
C GLY A 109 2.10 -5.39 -15.93
N GLU A 110 2.28 -5.84 -17.18
CA GLU A 110 1.66 -5.22 -18.37
C GLU A 110 0.13 -5.22 -18.27
N LYS A 111 -0.44 -6.31 -17.76
CA LYS A 111 -1.89 -6.39 -17.59
C LYS A 111 -2.39 -5.27 -16.68
N LEU A 112 -1.71 -5.02 -15.57
CA LEU A 112 -2.08 -3.95 -14.64
C LEU A 112 -1.91 -2.57 -15.27
N LEU A 113 -0.83 -2.36 -16.03
CA LEU A 113 -0.62 -1.10 -16.75
C LEU A 113 -1.75 -0.83 -17.73
N ASN A 114 -2.18 -1.87 -18.47
CA ASN A 114 -3.29 -1.75 -19.41
C ASN A 114 -4.61 -1.43 -18.71
N GLU A 115 -4.83 -1.97 -17.52
CA GLU A 115 -6.03 -1.64 -16.73
C GLU A 115 -6.04 -0.16 -16.34
N ILE A 116 -4.91 0.39 -15.93
CA ILE A 116 -4.77 1.82 -15.58
C ILE A 116 -5.04 2.70 -16.80
N ILE A 117 -4.50 2.33 -17.95
CA ILE A 117 -4.67 3.06 -19.22
C ILE A 117 -6.15 3.04 -19.63
N SER A 118 -6.78 1.85 -19.57
CA SER A 118 -8.19 1.67 -19.96
C SER A 118 -9.15 2.42 -19.05
N ASP A 119 -8.77 2.57 -17.79
CA ASP A 119 -9.58 3.28 -16.79
C ASP A 119 -9.50 4.81 -16.91
N ASN A 120 -8.69 5.30 -17.83
CA ASN A 120 -8.44 6.73 -18.01
C ASN A 120 -8.02 7.44 -16.73
N SER A 121 -7.17 6.76 -15.96
CA SER A 121 -6.64 7.23 -14.68
C SER A 121 -5.74 8.46 -14.86
N ILE A 122 -5.59 9.25 -13.78
CA ILE A 122 -4.57 10.30 -13.73
C ILE A 122 -3.15 9.73 -13.87
N TRP A 123 -2.97 8.41 -13.62
CA TRP A 123 -1.69 7.71 -13.75
C TRP A 123 -1.47 7.10 -15.13
N LYS A 124 -2.35 7.37 -16.08
CA LYS A 124 -2.33 6.82 -17.43
C LYS A 124 -1.02 7.08 -18.16
N GLU A 125 -0.53 8.31 -18.10
CA GLU A 125 0.71 8.68 -18.80
C GLU A 125 1.91 7.94 -18.21
N ALA A 126 1.98 7.82 -16.89
CA ALA A 126 3.03 7.05 -16.22
C ALA A 126 2.97 5.58 -16.64
N ALA A 127 1.76 5.01 -16.72
CA ALA A 127 1.58 3.63 -17.15
C ALA A 127 2.05 3.42 -18.60
N TYR A 128 1.76 4.37 -19.49
CA TYR A 128 2.25 4.33 -20.87
C TYR A 128 3.77 4.32 -20.94
N GLU A 129 4.41 5.19 -20.18
CA GLU A 129 5.87 5.29 -20.17
C GLU A 129 6.50 3.97 -19.72
N ILE A 130 5.95 3.35 -18.67
CA ILE A 130 6.46 2.07 -18.18
C ILE A 130 6.23 0.96 -19.21
N SER A 131 5.05 0.93 -19.82
CA SER A 131 4.68 -0.09 -20.81
C SER A 131 5.55 -0.04 -22.06
N ASN A 132 6.05 1.14 -22.43
CA ASN A 132 6.89 1.32 -23.62
C ASN A 132 8.38 1.10 -23.36
N PHE A 133 8.75 0.80 -22.13
CA PHE A 133 10.12 0.46 -21.78
C PHE A 133 10.39 -1.02 -22.01
#